data_db0f9ae25b8c3c26256fa3ecba58c6b6
#
_entry.id   db0f9ae25b8c3c26256fa3ecba58c6b6
#
_cell.length_a   1.000
_cell.length_b   1.000
_cell.length_c   1.000
_cell.angle_alpha   90.00
_cell.angle_beta   90.00
_cell.angle_gamma   90.00
#
_symmetry.space_group_name_H-M   'P 1'
#
loop_
_entity.id
_entity.type
_entity.pdbx_description
1 polymer ?
#
loop_
_entity_poly.entity_id
_entity_poly.type
_entity_poly.pdbx_seq_one_letter_code
_entity_poly.pdbx_strand_id
1 'polypeptide(L)'
;MERWIQKKKDAIEYLGGSCKKCGYDKFYGALEFHHRDTNEKDFEWNKLRLRRIETIKKELDKCDLLCANCHREEHDKIRQQ
;
A
#
# COMPACT_ATOMS: atom_id res chain seq x y z
N MET A 1 11.77 -16.33 2.91
CA MET A 1 11.94 -14.89 2.73
C MET A 1 11.37 -14.37 1.43
N GLU A 2 11.55 -15.11 0.37
CA GLU A 2 11.11 -14.67 -0.95
C GLU A 2 9.59 -14.61 -1.11
N ARG A 3 8.85 -15.40 -0.32
CA ARG A 3 7.40 -15.45 -0.41
C ARG A 3 6.72 -14.13 -0.04
N TRP A 4 7.23 -13.45 0.99
CA TRP A 4 6.61 -12.19 1.40
C TRP A 4 6.94 -11.08 0.42
N ILE A 5 8.12 -11.12 -0.19
CA ILE A 5 8.50 -10.18 -1.23
C ILE A 5 7.59 -10.35 -2.45
N GLN A 6 7.36 -11.60 -2.84
CA GLN A 6 6.48 -11.89 -3.97
C GLN A 6 5.04 -11.47 -3.69
N LYS A 7 4.55 -11.70 -2.47
CA LYS A 7 3.22 -11.24 -2.08
C LYS A 7 3.09 -9.72 -2.18
N LYS A 8 4.12 -9.00 -1.76
CA LYS A 8 4.12 -7.55 -1.87
C LYS A 8 4.11 -7.10 -3.32
N LYS A 9 4.91 -7.73 -4.17
CA LYS A 9 4.93 -7.43 -5.60
C LYS A 9 3.59 -7.70 -6.25
N ASP A 10 2.96 -8.82 -5.90
CA ASP A 10 1.64 -9.16 -6.41
C ASP A 10 0.58 -8.14 -5.98
N ALA A 11 0.64 -7.68 -4.74
CA ALA A 11 -0.27 -6.68 -4.22
C ALA A 11 -0.07 -5.33 -4.93
N ILE A 12 1.18 -4.95 -5.17
CA ILE A 12 1.51 -3.73 -5.91
C ILE A 12 0.94 -3.81 -7.33
N GLU A 13 1.14 -4.93 -7.99
CA GLU A 13 0.63 -5.15 -9.34
C GLU A 13 -0.90 -5.11 -9.37
N TYR A 14 -1.54 -5.68 -8.35
CA TYR A 14 -2.99 -5.64 -8.22
C TYR A 14 -3.52 -4.21 -8.17
N LEU A 15 -2.77 -3.30 -7.58
CA LEU A 15 -3.13 -1.89 -7.47
C LEU A 15 -2.63 -1.03 -8.63
N GLY A 16 -2.13 -1.65 -9.70
CA GLY A 16 -1.72 -0.94 -10.90
C GLY A 16 -0.22 -0.80 -11.12
N GLY A 17 0.60 -1.20 -10.16
CA GLY A 17 2.05 -1.28 -10.33
C GLY A 17 2.82 0.01 -10.20
N SER A 18 2.15 1.15 -9.96
CA SER A 18 2.83 2.44 -9.89
C SER A 18 2.13 3.36 -8.90
N CYS A 19 2.87 4.37 -8.43
CA CYS A 19 2.29 5.38 -7.55
C CYS A 19 1.12 6.07 -8.24
N LYS A 20 -0.01 6.12 -7.56
CA LYS A 20 -1.23 6.71 -8.10
C LYS A 20 -1.08 8.20 -8.41
N LYS A 21 -0.22 8.90 -7.67
CA LYS A 21 -0.06 10.35 -7.81
C LYS A 21 1.03 10.76 -8.76
N CYS A 22 2.22 10.15 -8.67
CA CYS A 22 3.37 10.58 -9.47
C CYS A 22 3.83 9.57 -10.51
N GLY A 23 3.27 8.35 -10.48
CA GLY A 23 3.60 7.32 -11.45
C GLY A 23 4.89 6.57 -11.20
N TYR A 24 5.51 6.75 -10.04
CA TYR A 24 6.75 6.05 -9.72
C TYR A 24 6.53 4.55 -9.73
N ASP A 25 7.39 3.82 -10.44
CA ASP A 25 7.27 2.37 -10.58
C ASP A 25 8.61 1.62 -10.62
N LYS A 26 9.68 2.27 -10.17
CA LYS A 26 11.03 1.72 -10.39
C LYS A 26 11.43 0.66 -9.38
N PHE A 27 11.00 0.79 -8.13
CA PHE A 27 11.40 -0.14 -7.08
C PHE A 27 10.23 -0.41 -6.16
N TYR A 28 9.87 -1.70 -6.03
CA TYR A 28 8.73 -2.09 -5.21
C TYR A 28 8.86 -1.67 -3.75
N GLY A 29 10.09 -1.62 -3.22
CA GLY A 29 10.33 -1.23 -1.83
C GLY A 29 9.98 0.21 -1.52
N ALA A 30 9.90 1.06 -2.55
CA ALA A 30 9.52 2.46 -2.40
C ALA A 30 8.02 2.68 -2.57
N LEU A 31 7.27 1.64 -2.91
CA LEU A 31 5.82 1.72 -3.04
C LEU A 31 5.15 1.24 -1.76
N GLU A 32 4.19 2.00 -1.28
CA GLU A 32 3.52 1.74 -0.01
C GLU A 32 2.01 1.75 -0.19
N PHE A 33 1.32 1.03 0.70
CA PHE A 33 -0.14 0.97 0.67
C PHE A 33 -0.69 2.03 1.62
N HIS A 34 -1.46 2.96 1.08
CA HIS A 34 -2.10 4.01 1.86
C HIS A 34 -3.59 3.69 2.00
N HIS A 35 -4.02 3.37 3.22
CA HIS A 35 -5.44 3.09 3.48
C HIS A 35 -6.22 4.40 3.43
N ARG A 36 -7.26 4.45 2.59
CA ARG A 36 -8.04 5.67 2.40
C ARG A 36 -8.78 6.09 3.66
N ASP A 37 -9.22 5.13 4.46
CA ASP A 37 -9.89 5.40 5.73
C ASP A 37 -8.85 5.52 6.84
N THR A 38 -8.51 6.75 7.20
CA THR A 38 -7.50 7.02 8.21
C THR A 38 -7.95 6.67 9.63
N ASN A 39 -9.20 6.34 9.82
CA ASN A 39 -9.71 5.86 11.12
C ASN A 39 -9.44 4.39 11.34
N GLU A 40 -9.07 3.66 10.28
CA GLU A 40 -8.66 2.26 10.38
C GLU A 40 -7.24 2.19 10.94
N LYS A 41 -7.13 1.92 12.23
CA LYS A 41 -5.84 1.94 12.92
C LYS A 41 -5.06 0.63 12.78
N ASP A 42 -5.72 -0.43 12.34
CA ASP A 42 -5.14 -1.77 12.36
C ASP A 42 -4.55 -2.21 11.04
N PHE A 43 -4.54 -1.34 10.03
CA PHE A 43 -3.98 -1.72 8.75
C PHE A 43 -2.45 -1.73 8.81
N GLU A 44 -1.87 -2.91 8.68
CA GLU A 44 -0.43 -3.09 8.55
C GLU A 44 -0.15 -4.17 7.53
N TRP A 45 0.74 -3.88 6.58
CA TRP A 45 1.10 -4.87 5.58
C TRP A 45 1.71 -6.13 6.21
N ASN A 46 2.51 -5.97 7.26
CA ASN A 46 3.14 -7.10 7.93
C ASN A 46 2.14 -8.09 8.50
N LYS A 47 0.96 -7.63 8.90
CA LYS A 47 -0.12 -8.49 9.36
C LYS A 47 -0.96 -9.00 8.20
N LEU A 48 -1.24 -8.12 7.25
CA LEU A 48 -2.12 -8.44 6.13
C LEU A 48 -1.54 -9.55 5.26
N ARG A 49 -0.23 -9.55 5.03
CA ARG A 49 0.43 -10.53 4.17
C ARG A 49 0.28 -11.97 4.67
N LEU A 50 -0.11 -12.14 5.93
CA LEU A 50 -0.32 -13.46 6.51
C LEU A 50 -1.74 -13.98 6.31
N ARG A 51 -2.61 -13.15 5.77
CA ARG A 51 -4.01 -13.50 5.54
C ARG A 51 -4.19 -14.22 4.21
N ARG A 52 -5.39 -14.74 3.99
CA ARG A 52 -5.75 -15.34 2.72
C ARG A 52 -5.78 -14.29 1.61
N ILE A 53 -5.55 -14.73 0.38
CA ILE A 53 -5.50 -13.81 -0.76
C ILE A 53 -6.81 -13.01 -0.93
N GLU A 54 -7.96 -13.62 -0.64
CA GLU A 54 -9.24 -12.92 -0.72
C GLU A 54 -9.32 -11.77 0.28
N THR A 55 -8.83 -11.99 1.50
CA THR A 55 -8.80 -10.96 2.53
C THR A 55 -7.83 -9.85 2.15
N ILE A 56 -6.67 -10.22 1.62
CA ILE A 56 -5.67 -9.26 1.15
C ILE A 56 -6.28 -8.35 0.08
N LYS A 57 -6.94 -8.94 -0.91
CA LYS A 57 -7.55 -8.19 -1.99
C LYS A 57 -8.64 -7.24 -1.50
N LYS A 58 -9.46 -7.68 -0.55
CA LYS A 58 -10.50 -6.83 0.04
C LYS A 58 -9.90 -5.59 0.71
N GLU A 59 -8.82 -5.78 1.45
CA GLU A 59 -8.15 -4.67 2.10
C GLU A 59 -7.44 -3.76 1.09
N LEU A 60 -6.84 -4.33 0.06
CA LEU A 60 -6.17 -3.55 -0.98
C LEU A 60 -7.16 -2.70 -1.76
N ASP A 61 -8.39 -3.16 -1.93
CA ASP A 61 -9.43 -2.36 -2.59
C ASP A 61 -9.72 -1.06 -1.85
N LYS A 62 -9.39 -1.00 -0.58
CA LYS A 62 -9.55 0.20 0.25
C LYS A 62 -8.29 1.07 0.28
N CYS A 63 -7.25 0.67 -0.43
CA CYS A 63 -5.95 1.34 -0.40
C CYS A 63 -5.59 1.98 -1.72
N ASP A 64 -4.77 3.01 -1.64
CA ASP A 64 -4.10 3.58 -2.80
C ASP A 64 -2.63 3.21 -2.75
N LEU A 65 -2.04 2.95 -3.91
CA LEU A 65 -0.62 2.68 -4.00
C LEU A 65 0.11 4.01 -4.18
N LEU A 66 0.99 4.32 -3.24
CA LEU A 66 1.74 5.58 -3.25
C LEU A 66 3.22 5.28 -3.04
N CYS A 67 4.09 6.07 -3.67
CA CYS A 67 5.50 5.99 -3.33
C CYS A 67 5.71 6.63 -1.95
N ALA A 68 6.86 6.34 -1.34
CA ALA A 68 7.15 6.82 0.02
C ALA A 68 6.98 8.35 0.13
N ASN A 69 7.38 9.07 -0.90
CA ASN A 69 7.29 10.53 -0.92
C ASN A 69 5.84 11.01 -0.90
N CYS A 70 5.03 10.49 -1.82
CA CYS A 70 3.62 10.87 -1.90
C CYS A 70 2.85 10.43 -0.65
N HIS A 71 3.22 9.28 -0.08
CA HIS A 71 2.60 8.77 1.13
C HIS A 71 2.84 9.72 2.31
N ARG A 72 4.05 10.24 2.42
CA ARG A 72 4.38 11.22 3.45
C ARG A 72 3.60 12.51 3.26
N GLU A 73 3.45 12.97 2.04
CA GLU A 73 2.69 14.17 1.75
C GLU A 73 1.23 14.02 2.16
N GLU A 74 0.64 12.86 1.92
CA GLU A 74 -0.72 12.59 2.34
C GLU A 74 -0.87 12.60 3.86
N HIS A 75 0.09 12.03 4.58
CA HIS A 75 0.09 12.06 6.05
C HIS A 75 0.20 13.47 6.59
N ASP A 76 1.02 14.30 5.95
CA ASP A 76 1.18 15.70 6.37
C ASP A 76 -0.12 16.48 6.21
N LYS A 77 -0.83 16.28 5.09
CA LYS A 77 -2.12 16.92 4.88
C LYS A 77 -3.13 16.56 5.96
N ILE A 78 -3.12 15.29 6.39
CA ILE A 78 -4.01 14.81 7.44
C ILE A 78 -3.65 15.47 8.77
N ARG A 79 -2.35 15.63 9.05
CA ARG A 79 -1.88 16.28 10.29
C ARG A 79 -2.28 17.75 10.38
N GLN A 80 -2.32 18.43 9.25
CA GLN A 80 -2.62 19.85 9.21
C GLN A 80 -4.09 20.16 9.38
N GLN A 81 -4.92 19.14 9.33
CA GLN A 81 -6.33 19.27 9.58
C GLN A 81 -6.63 19.04 11.06
#